data_f06bff82443b4c3af49f7a807be9886e
#
_entry.id   f06bff82443b4c3af49f7a807be9886e
#
_cell.length_a   1.000
_cell.length_b   1.000
_cell.length_c   1.000
_cell.angle_alpha   90.00
_cell.angle_beta   90.00
_cell.angle_gamma   90.00
#
_symmetry.space_group_name_H-M   'P 1'
#
loop_
_entity.id
_entity.type
_entity.pdbx_description
1 polymer ?
#
loop_
_entity_poly.entity_id
_entity_poly.type
_entity_poly.pdbx_seq_one_letter_code
_entity_poly.pdbx_strand_id
1 'polypeptide(L)'
;HTAPVQSRGMQRVGPPVRMIAPGRVFRNEEVDPSHEHTFYQLEGMMVDRDVSIANLLYFMKTLLSGIFKRDVTVRLRPGFFPFVEPGFELDIQCMVCGGEGCPVCKHSGWVELLPCGLVHPNVLRSGGINPDEYGGFAFGLGLTRLVMMRYLIDDIRWLQSGDLRFLKQF
;
A
#
# COMPACT_ATOMS: atom_id res chain seq x y z
N HIS A 1 9.73 9.35 2.98
CA HIS A 1 8.85 8.40 2.30
C HIS A 1 9.58 7.67 1.17
N THR A 2 9.14 6.46 0.85
CA THR A 2 9.75 5.62 -0.22
C THR A 2 9.22 5.96 -1.62
N ALA A 3 8.12 6.71 -1.76
CA ALA A 3 7.52 7.08 -3.04
C ALA A 3 8.49 7.72 -4.08
N PRO A 4 9.42 8.63 -3.70
CA PRO A 4 10.37 9.21 -4.67
C PRO A 4 11.29 8.18 -5.34
N VAL A 5 11.46 6.99 -4.75
CA VAL A 5 12.25 5.91 -5.33
C VAL A 5 11.63 5.40 -6.63
N GLN A 6 10.30 5.45 -6.76
CA GLN A 6 9.57 5.02 -7.96
C GLN A 6 9.98 5.85 -9.18
N SER A 7 9.98 7.18 -9.08
CA SER A 7 10.40 8.07 -10.19
C SER A 7 11.86 7.85 -10.58
N ARG A 8 12.74 7.72 -9.59
CA ARG A 8 14.17 7.42 -9.84
C ARG A 8 14.37 6.04 -10.46
N GLY A 9 13.55 5.06 -10.08
CA GLY A 9 13.57 3.72 -10.66
C GLY A 9 13.19 3.74 -12.13
N MET A 10 12.10 4.43 -12.48
CA MET A 10 11.69 4.60 -13.90
C MET A 10 12.81 5.18 -14.75
N GLN A 11 13.47 6.26 -14.28
CA GLN A 11 14.56 6.92 -15.00
C GLN A 11 15.77 6.01 -15.24
N ARG A 12 16.03 5.06 -14.35
CA ARG A 12 17.20 4.17 -14.43
C ARG A 12 16.95 2.92 -15.27
N VAL A 13 15.75 2.36 -15.17
CA VAL A 13 15.46 1.04 -15.74
C VAL A 13 14.81 1.16 -17.12
N GLY A 14 13.96 2.17 -17.32
CA GLY A 14 13.10 2.28 -18.51
C GLY A 14 12.00 1.20 -18.52
N PRO A 15 10.99 1.34 -19.41
CA PRO A 15 9.89 0.38 -19.50
C PRO A 15 10.32 -0.94 -20.18
N PRO A 16 9.75 -2.10 -19.81
CA PRO A 16 8.75 -2.26 -18.74
C PRO A 16 9.36 -2.19 -17.33
N VAL A 17 8.66 -1.57 -16.38
CA VAL A 17 9.11 -1.44 -14.98
C VAL A 17 8.24 -2.30 -14.07
N ARG A 18 8.87 -3.08 -13.22
CA ARG A 18 8.22 -3.78 -12.11
C ARG A 18 9.12 -3.64 -10.89
N MET A 19 8.67 -2.87 -9.91
CA MET A 19 9.49 -2.56 -8.76
C MET A 19 8.69 -2.49 -7.47
N ILE A 20 9.37 -2.81 -6.38
CA ILE A 20 8.94 -2.53 -5.03
C ILE A 20 10.05 -1.77 -4.29
N ALA A 21 9.66 -0.87 -3.40
CA ALA A 21 10.59 -0.06 -2.61
C ALA A 21 10.17 -0.10 -1.14
N PRO A 22 10.59 -1.11 -0.37
CA PRO A 22 10.40 -1.12 1.07
C PRO A 22 11.40 -0.17 1.74
N GLY A 23 10.97 0.49 2.80
CA GLY A 23 11.88 1.36 3.54
C GLY A 23 11.28 1.91 4.81
N ARG A 24 12.18 2.38 5.69
CA ARG A 24 11.80 3.14 6.88
C ARG A 24 11.41 4.55 6.46
N VAL A 25 10.31 5.03 7.01
CA VAL A 25 9.76 6.37 6.75
C VAL A 25 9.48 7.09 8.04
N PHE A 26 9.39 8.41 7.95
CA PHE A 26 9.24 9.28 9.10
C PHE A 26 8.10 10.25 8.85
N ARG A 27 7.23 10.41 9.86
CA ARG A 27 6.09 11.31 9.80
C ARG A 27 5.94 12.01 11.16
N ASN A 28 5.70 13.31 11.14
CA ASN A 28 5.44 14.04 12.37
C ASN A 28 3.98 13.82 12.79
N GLU A 29 3.75 12.87 13.68
CA GLU A 29 2.43 12.51 14.21
C GLU A 29 2.49 12.31 15.72
N GLU A 30 1.35 12.40 16.40
CA GLU A 30 1.25 11.97 17.79
C GLU A 30 1.38 10.46 17.89
N VAL A 31 2.11 9.99 18.88
CA VAL A 31 2.30 8.56 19.12
C VAL A 31 1.11 8.01 19.88
N ASP A 32 0.42 7.05 19.26
CA ASP A 32 -0.69 6.31 19.86
C ASP A 32 -0.58 4.81 19.50
N PRO A 33 -1.50 3.94 19.91
CA PRO A 33 -1.45 2.52 19.55
C PRO A 33 -1.46 2.23 18.03
N SER A 34 -1.89 3.20 17.21
CA SER A 34 -2.04 3.07 15.75
C SER A 34 -1.02 3.89 14.95
N HIS A 35 -0.36 4.87 15.58
CA HIS A 35 0.54 5.81 14.93
C HIS A 35 1.89 5.89 15.65
N GLU A 36 2.95 5.96 14.85
CA GLU A 36 4.32 6.11 15.31
C GLU A 36 5.07 7.04 14.33
N HIS A 37 6.02 7.84 14.85
CA HIS A 37 6.84 8.72 14.02
C HIS A 37 7.64 7.96 12.97
N THR A 38 8.07 6.75 13.30
CA THR A 38 8.91 5.90 12.48
C THR A 38 8.20 4.59 12.19
N PHE A 39 7.97 4.33 10.93
CA PHE A 39 7.34 3.08 10.50
C PHE A 39 7.91 2.62 9.16
N TYR A 40 7.45 1.50 8.65
CA TYR A 40 7.88 0.98 7.36
C TYR A 40 6.76 1.11 6.33
N GLN A 41 7.13 1.57 5.14
CA GLN A 41 6.27 1.56 3.95
C GLN A 41 6.83 0.61 2.89
N LEU A 42 5.94 0.12 2.06
CA LEU A 42 6.24 -0.57 0.81
C LEU A 42 5.52 0.18 -0.31
N GLU A 43 6.28 0.77 -1.19
CA GLU A 43 5.74 1.29 -2.45
C GLU A 43 5.90 0.24 -3.54
N GLY A 44 4.94 0.17 -4.44
CA GLY A 44 5.03 -0.70 -5.60
C GLY A 44 4.55 0.01 -6.86
N MET A 45 5.18 -0.34 -7.98
CA MET A 45 4.86 0.22 -9.28
C MET A 45 5.04 -0.84 -10.36
N MET A 46 4.11 -0.83 -11.31
CA MET A 46 4.23 -1.54 -12.57
C MET A 46 3.96 -0.57 -13.71
N VAL A 47 4.85 -0.54 -14.69
CA VAL A 47 4.67 0.20 -15.95
C VAL A 47 4.89 -0.77 -17.10
N ASP A 48 3.91 -0.88 -17.98
CA ASP A 48 3.95 -1.77 -19.13
C ASP A 48 2.96 -1.27 -20.20
N ARG A 49 2.86 -1.95 -21.32
CA ARG A 49 1.79 -1.72 -22.31
C ARG A 49 0.46 -2.24 -21.76
N ASP A 50 -0.63 -1.59 -22.12
CA ASP A 50 -2.00 -2.04 -21.84
C ASP A 50 -2.36 -2.26 -20.34
N VAL A 51 -1.74 -1.45 -19.45
CA VAL A 51 -2.03 -1.51 -18.01
C VAL A 51 -3.36 -0.83 -17.69
N SER A 52 -4.21 -1.51 -16.91
CA SER A 52 -5.56 -1.08 -16.57
C SER A 52 -5.85 -1.14 -15.06
N ILE A 53 -6.97 -0.55 -14.65
CA ILE A 53 -7.50 -0.67 -13.28
C ILE A 53 -7.77 -2.14 -12.91
N ALA A 54 -8.18 -2.96 -13.88
CA ALA A 54 -8.39 -4.39 -13.65
C ALA A 54 -7.09 -5.11 -13.27
N ASN A 55 -5.97 -4.75 -13.91
CA ASN A 55 -4.65 -5.28 -13.56
C ASN A 55 -4.24 -4.85 -12.14
N LEU A 56 -4.45 -3.58 -11.79
CA LEU A 56 -4.21 -3.08 -10.43
C LEU A 56 -5.03 -3.88 -9.40
N LEU A 57 -6.33 -4.01 -9.61
CA LEU A 57 -7.23 -4.71 -8.67
C LEU A 57 -6.83 -6.19 -8.50
N TYR A 58 -6.55 -6.88 -9.62
CA TYR A 58 -6.08 -8.27 -9.61
C TYR A 58 -4.77 -8.41 -8.82
N PHE A 59 -3.80 -7.52 -9.10
CA PHE A 59 -2.51 -7.53 -8.39
C PHE A 59 -2.69 -7.30 -6.89
N MET A 60 -3.51 -6.30 -6.51
CA MET A 60 -3.76 -5.99 -5.09
C MET A 60 -4.43 -7.16 -4.37
N LYS A 61 -5.45 -7.77 -4.97
CA LYS A 61 -6.11 -8.93 -4.39
C LYS A 61 -5.14 -10.10 -4.20
N THR A 62 -4.33 -10.39 -5.21
CA THR A 62 -3.32 -11.46 -5.15
C THR A 62 -2.27 -11.20 -4.08
N LEU A 63 -1.74 -9.97 -4.02
CA LEU A 63 -0.76 -9.56 -3.01
C LEU A 63 -1.31 -9.72 -1.60
N LEU A 64 -2.49 -9.18 -1.33
CA LEU A 64 -3.11 -9.22 -0.01
C LEU A 64 -3.50 -10.65 0.41
N SER A 65 -4.04 -11.44 -0.51
CA SER A 65 -4.33 -12.87 -0.24
C SER A 65 -3.04 -13.63 0.10
N GLY A 66 -1.94 -13.34 -0.60
CA GLY A 66 -0.63 -13.91 -0.30
C GLY A 66 -0.09 -13.52 1.08
N ILE A 67 -0.28 -12.25 1.48
CA ILE A 67 0.14 -11.74 2.79
C ILE A 67 -0.69 -12.36 3.91
N PHE A 68 -2.02 -12.32 3.79
CA PHE A 68 -2.93 -12.80 4.84
C PHE A 68 -3.16 -14.32 4.83
N LYS A 69 -2.65 -15.03 3.80
CA LYS A 69 -2.80 -16.49 3.62
C LYS A 69 -4.26 -16.95 3.60
N ARG A 70 -5.14 -16.12 3.07
CA ARG A 70 -6.56 -16.39 2.85
C ARG A 70 -7.12 -15.48 1.77
N ASP A 71 -8.26 -15.85 1.21
CA ASP A 71 -8.96 -14.98 0.29
C ASP A 71 -9.40 -13.70 0.96
N VAL A 72 -9.24 -12.59 0.24
CA VAL A 72 -9.64 -11.26 0.69
C VAL A 72 -10.63 -10.64 -0.29
N THR A 73 -11.61 -9.94 0.25
CA THR A 73 -12.51 -9.10 -0.53
C THR A 73 -12.02 -7.66 -0.44
N VAL A 74 -11.81 -7.03 -1.59
CA VAL A 74 -11.33 -5.66 -1.69
C VAL A 74 -12.30 -4.82 -2.50
N ARG A 75 -12.32 -3.50 -2.25
CA ARG A 75 -13.01 -2.51 -3.06
C ARG A 75 -12.14 -1.28 -3.27
N LEU A 76 -12.38 -0.56 -4.35
CA LEU A 76 -11.76 0.73 -4.62
C LEU A 76 -12.77 1.83 -4.36
N ARG A 77 -12.37 2.85 -3.60
CA ARG A 77 -13.09 4.11 -3.46
C ARG A 77 -12.31 5.20 -4.20
N PRO A 78 -12.95 6.06 -5.00
CA PRO A 78 -12.26 7.19 -5.60
C PRO A 78 -11.55 8.05 -4.54
N GLY A 79 -10.30 8.40 -4.82
CA GLY A 79 -9.48 9.28 -3.99
C GLY A 79 -8.62 10.17 -4.88
N PHE A 80 -8.35 11.39 -4.42
CA PHE A 80 -7.50 12.32 -5.16
C PHE A 80 -6.05 12.26 -4.67
N PHE A 81 -5.15 11.92 -5.60
CA PHE A 81 -3.70 11.99 -5.39
C PHE A 81 -3.04 12.58 -6.64
N PRO A 82 -2.16 13.59 -6.51
CA PRO A 82 -1.63 14.33 -7.67
C PRO A 82 -0.73 13.49 -8.58
N PHE A 83 -0.32 12.32 -8.15
CA PHE A 83 0.62 11.43 -8.87
C PHE A 83 -0.05 10.22 -9.52
N VAL A 84 -1.36 10.03 -9.34
CA VAL A 84 -2.16 8.98 -10.00
C VAL A 84 -3.48 9.54 -10.51
N GLU A 85 -3.95 9.02 -11.66
CA GLU A 85 -5.21 9.41 -12.28
C GLU A 85 -5.75 8.25 -13.15
N PRO A 86 -6.89 7.62 -12.77
CA PRO A 86 -7.63 7.85 -11.53
C PRO A 86 -6.90 7.32 -10.30
N GLY A 87 -7.11 8.02 -9.17
CA GLY A 87 -6.64 7.61 -7.86
C GLY A 87 -7.73 6.94 -7.04
N PHE A 88 -7.33 6.03 -6.15
CA PHE A 88 -8.23 5.24 -5.31
C PHE A 88 -7.64 5.03 -3.93
N GLU A 89 -8.54 4.91 -2.95
CA GLU A 89 -8.29 4.22 -1.70
C GLU A 89 -8.76 2.77 -1.84
N LEU A 90 -7.89 1.83 -1.53
CA LEU A 90 -8.27 0.42 -1.47
C LEU A 90 -8.66 0.06 -0.05
N ASP A 91 -9.90 -0.41 0.10
CA ASP A 91 -10.41 -0.97 1.35
C ASP A 91 -10.40 -2.50 1.27
N ILE A 92 -10.13 -3.13 2.41
CA ILE A 92 -10.32 -4.57 2.62
C ILE A 92 -11.55 -4.81 3.49
N GLN A 93 -12.34 -5.82 3.18
CA GLN A 93 -13.42 -6.25 4.05
C GLN A 93 -12.87 -6.61 5.44
N CYS A 94 -13.49 -6.10 6.47
CA CYS A 94 -12.99 -6.29 7.83
C CYS A 94 -12.84 -7.77 8.17
N MET A 95 -11.61 -8.18 8.45
CA MET A 95 -11.29 -9.57 8.71
C MET A 95 -11.68 -10.04 10.12
N VAL A 96 -12.04 -9.09 10.99
CA VAL A 96 -12.48 -9.39 12.38
C VAL A 96 -13.95 -9.75 12.40
N CYS A 97 -14.80 -8.97 11.72
CA CYS A 97 -16.26 -9.16 11.72
C CYS A 97 -16.81 -9.71 10.41
N GLY A 98 -15.96 -10.06 9.44
CA GLY A 98 -16.43 -10.57 8.16
C GLY A 98 -17.28 -9.57 7.35
N GLY A 99 -17.19 -8.27 7.67
CA GLY A 99 -17.98 -7.23 6.99
C GLY A 99 -19.27 -6.80 7.69
N GLU A 100 -19.65 -7.43 8.80
CA GLU A 100 -20.88 -7.12 9.55
C GLU A 100 -20.83 -5.77 10.29
N GLY A 101 -19.61 -5.28 10.57
CA GLY A 101 -19.39 -4.07 11.34
C GLY A 101 -18.97 -4.34 12.78
N CYS A 102 -17.86 -3.76 13.20
CA CYS A 102 -17.34 -3.87 14.57
C CYS A 102 -16.54 -2.59 14.93
N PRO A 103 -16.13 -2.41 16.18
CA PRO A 103 -15.33 -1.26 16.59
C PRO A 103 -14.03 -1.09 15.78
N VAL A 104 -13.39 -2.18 15.37
CA VAL A 104 -12.15 -2.15 14.56
C VAL A 104 -12.35 -1.47 13.21
N CYS A 105 -13.44 -1.75 12.53
CA CYS A 105 -13.80 -1.12 11.26
C CYS A 105 -14.74 0.10 11.44
N LYS A 106 -14.89 0.60 12.66
CA LYS A 106 -15.81 1.70 13.00
C LYS A 106 -17.23 1.43 12.48
N HIS A 107 -17.69 0.19 12.59
CA HIS A 107 -18.99 -0.32 12.15
C HIS A 107 -19.27 -0.22 10.63
N SER A 108 -18.25 0.11 9.83
CA SER A 108 -18.41 0.21 8.37
C SER A 108 -18.35 -1.13 7.64
N GLY A 109 -17.85 -2.17 8.29
CA GLY A 109 -17.54 -3.46 7.65
C GLY A 109 -16.26 -3.46 6.79
N TRP A 110 -15.59 -2.31 6.63
CA TRP A 110 -14.43 -2.12 5.79
C TRP A 110 -13.28 -1.42 6.50
N VAL A 111 -12.07 -1.77 6.14
CA VAL A 111 -10.85 -1.14 6.67
C VAL A 111 -10.07 -0.55 5.51
N GLU A 112 -9.85 0.77 5.54
CA GLU A 112 -8.98 1.45 4.59
C GLU A 112 -7.55 0.97 4.79
N LEU A 113 -6.90 0.57 3.68
CA LEU A 113 -5.62 -0.09 3.75
C LEU A 113 -4.52 0.71 3.08
N LEU A 114 -4.75 1.18 1.84
CA LEU A 114 -3.70 1.83 1.06
C LEU A 114 -4.25 2.70 -0.09
N PRO A 115 -3.57 3.81 -0.42
CA PRO A 115 -3.77 4.54 -1.67
C PRO A 115 -3.15 3.80 -2.85
N CYS A 116 -3.82 3.86 -4.00
CA CYS A 116 -3.33 3.30 -5.27
C CYS A 116 -3.97 4.01 -6.46
N GLY A 117 -3.51 3.73 -7.66
CA GLY A 117 -4.11 4.28 -8.88
C GLY A 117 -3.27 4.04 -10.12
N LEU A 118 -3.77 4.50 -11.26
CA LEU A 118 -2.97 4.54 -12.48
C LEU A 118 -1.99 5.71 -12.40
N VAL A 119 -0.76 5.47 -12.84
CA VAL A 119 0.31 6.48 -12.79
C VAL A 119 -0.07 7.65 -13.69
N HIS A 120 -0.04 8.86 -13.13
CA HIS A 120 -0.38 10.06 -13.88
C HIS A 120 0.58 10.25 -15.07
N PRO A 121 0.08 10.64 -16.28
CA PRO A 121 0.94 10.79 -17.47
C PRO A 121 2.15 11.70 -17.25
N ASN A 122 2.02 12.77 -16.46
CA ASN A 122 3.14 13.66 -16.15
C ASN A 122 4.23 12.97 -15.30
N VAL A 123 3.85 12.01 -14.46
CA VAL A 123 4.81 11.22 -13.68
C VAL A 123 5.56 10.26 -14.59
N LEU A 124 4.89 9.63 -15.57
CA LEU A 124 5.55 8.83 -16.61
C LEU A 124 6.55 9.65 -17.40
N ARG A 125 6.14 10.85 -17.90
CA ARG A 125 7.03 11.76 -18.62
C ARG A 125 8.25 12.17 -17.80
N SER A 126 8.06 12.50 -16.52
CA SER A 126 9.19 12.84 -15.63
C SER A 126 10.12 11.65 -15.37
N GLY A 127 9.59 10.43 -15.49
CA GLY A 127 10.34 9.17 -15.45
C GLY A 127 11.04 8.83 -16.79
N GLY A 128 10.88 9.66 -17.83
CA GLY A 128 11.45 9.40 -19.17
C GLY A 128 10.65 8.39 -19.98
N ILE A 129 9.39 8.15 -19.64
CA ILE A 129 8.53 7.15 -20.29
C ILE A 129 7.44 7.87 -21.10
N ASN A 130 7.22 7.41 -22.34
CA ASN A 130 6.17 7.93 -23.20
C ASN A 130 4.79 7.42 -22.74
N PRO A 131 3.87 8.29 -22.25
CA PRO A 131 2.55 7.87 -21.78
C PRO A 131 1.59 7.47 -22.90
N ASP A 132 1.90 7.74 -24.16
CA ASP A 132 1.08 7.31 -25.29
C ASP A 132 1.32 5.83 -25.65
N GLU A 133 2.43 5.26 -25.18
CA GLU A 133 2.81 3.86 -25.41
C GLU A 133 2.71 3.00 -24.16
N TYR A 134 2.89 3.61 -22.99
CA TYR A 134 2.97 2.92 -21.72
C TYR A 134 2.01 3.50 -20.70
N GLY A 135 1.31 2.63 -20.00
CA GLY A 135 0.57 2.94 -18.80
C GLY A 135 1.24 2.34 -17.58
N GLY A 136 0.71 2.62 -16.40
CA GLY A 136 1.20 2.00 -15.19
C GLY A 136 0.22 2.13 -14.05
N PHE A 137 0.41 1.33 -13.02
CA PHE A 137 -0.23 1.54 -11.73
C PHE A 137 0.82 1.63 -10.62
N ALA A 138 0.46 2.33 -9.56
CA ALA A 138 1.27 2.45 -8.37
C ALA A 138 0.41 2.31 -7.12
N PHE A 139 1.03 1.89 -6.03
CA PHE A 139 0.41 1.79 -4.71
C PHE A 139 1.45 2.05 -3.62
N GLY A 140 0.98 2.55 -2.48
CA GLY A 140 1.80 2.72 -1.29
C GLY A 140 1.10 2.14 -0.07
N LEU A 141 1.72 1.19 0.62
CA LEU A 141 1.14 0.56 1.79
C LEU A 141 2.02 0.69 3.03
N GLY A 142 1.38 0.85 4.17
CA GLY A 142 2.04 0.79 5.48
C GLY A 142 2.43 -0.65 5.82
N LEU A 143 3.69 -1.02 5.58
CA LEU A 143 4.17 -2.37 5.86
C LEU A 143 4.02 -2.72 7.34
N THR A 144 4.32 -1.77 8.24
CA THR A 144 4.11 -1.91 9.68
C THR A 144 2.66 -2.29 10.01
N ARG A 145 1.67 -1.60 9.38
CA ARG A 145 0.25 -1.89 9.60
C ARG A 145 -0.14 -3.28 9.11
N LEU A 146 0.40 -3.73 7.97
CA LEU A 146 0.17 -5.10 7.50
C LEU A 146 0.73 -6.15 8.46
N VAL A 147 1.91 -5.91 9.03
CA VAL A 147 2.51 -6.78 10.05
C VAL A 147 1.60 -6.85 11.28
N MET A 148 1.14 -5.71 11.78
CA MET A 148 0.21 -5.67 12.91
C MET A 148 -1.07 -6.48 12.61
N MET A 149 -1.67 -6.30 11.45
CA MET A 149 -2.87 -7.04 11.05
C MET A 149 -2.60 -8.54 10.88
N ARG A 150 -1.46 -8.90 10.31
CA ARG A 150 -1.09 -10.30 10.09
C ARG A 150 -0.85 -11.07 11.35
N TYR A 151 -0.20 -10.45 12.33
CA TYR A 151 0.23 -11.09 13.58
C TYR A 151 -0.62 -10.69 14.78
N LEU A 152 -1.74 -9.96 14.55
CA LEU A 152 -2.68 -9.51 15.58
C LEU A 152 -2.00 -8.67 16.67
N ILE A 153 -1.07 -7.82 16.26
CA ILE A 153 -0.41 -6.86 17.15
C ILE A 153 -1.34 -5.67 17.32
N ASP A 154 -1.73 -5.37 18.53
CA ASP A 154 -2.73 -4.36 18.88
C ASP A 154 -2.15 -2.97 19.12
N ASP A 155 -0.83 -2.85 19.26
CA ASP A 155 -0.14 -1.60 19.54
C ASP A 155 1.17 -1.51 18.75
N ILE A 156 1.28 -0.49 17.88
CA ILE A 156 2.44 -0.25 17.02
C ILE A 156 3.74 -0.04 17.82
N ARG A 157 3.64 0.48 19.05
CA ARG A 157 4.77 0.79 19.91
C ARG A 157 5.56 -0.46 20.32
N TRP A 158 4.92 -1.63 20.32
CA TRP A 158 5.61 -2.91 20.56
C TRP A 158 6.71 -3.18 19.55
N LEU A 159 6.51 -2.78 18.29
CA LEU A 159 7.49 -2.97 17.21
C LEU A 159 8.77 -2.14 17.40
N GLN A 160 8.73 -1.10 18.22
CA GLN A 160 9.85 -0.22 18.53
C GLN A 160 10.39 -0.41 19.96
N SER A 161 9.71 -1.16 20.81
CA SER A 161 10.01 -1.27 22.23
C SER A 161 11.34 -1.99 22.54
N GLY A 162 11.84 -2.83 21.63
CA GLY A 162 13.01 -3.68 21.91
C GLY A 162 12.77 -4.76 22.98
N ASP A 163 11.52 -5.01 23.37
CA ASP A 163 11.17 -6.00 24.38
C ASP A 163 11.40 -7.42 23.83
N LEU A 164 12.34 -8.12 24.41
CA LEU A 164 12.69 -9.49 24.00
C LEU A 164 11.54 -10.49 24.20
N ARG A 165 10.64 -10.23 25.15
CA ARG A 165 9.46 -11.08 25.36
C ARG A 165 8.47 -10.96 24.20
N PHE A 166 8.36 -9.75 23.62
CA PHE A 166 7.58 -9.52 22.41
C PHE A 166 8.24 -10.19 21.21
N LEU A 167 9.54 -9.95 20.99
CA LEU A 167 10.27 -10.48 19.84
C LEU A 167 10.34 -12.02 19.78
N LYS A 168 10.32 -12.69 20.94
CA LYS A 168 10.34 -14.16 21.03
C LYS A 168 9.03 -14.83 20.64
N GLN A 169 7.97 -14.08 20.34
CA GLN A 169 6.67 -14.63 19.91
C GLN A 169 6.63 -14.94 18.40
N PHE A 170 7.62 -14.48 17.65
CA PHE A 170 7.72 -14.61 16.18
C PHE A 170 9.02 -15.40 15.76
#